data_6a7fb4e20be5f6b31fd0ebbea82e0b46
#
_entry.id   6a7fb4e20be5f6b31fd0ebbea82e0b46
#
_cell.length_a   1.000
_cell.length_b   1.000
_cell.length_c   1.000
_cell.angle_alpha   90.00
_cell.angle_beta   90.00
_cell.angle_gamma   90.00
#
_symmetry.space_group_name_H-M   'P 1'
#
loop_
_entity.id
_entity.type
_entity.pdbx_description
1 polymer ?
#
loop_
_entity_poly.entity_id
_entity_poly.type
_entity_poly.pdbx_seq_one_letter_code
_entity_poly.pdbx_strand_id
1 'polypeptide(L)'
;MPFFIMTCRHHVGTAEKREANRASHRRWVDTGGDGLVSVLIGSAIVDDQQHNVGHFGILEAESQANALAFAEGDAFFTAGIVASVEIIPLASKFQADRITQPMSPRL
;
A
#
# COMPACT_ATOMS: atom_id res chain seq x y z
N MET A 1 -11.46 -6.53 12.86
CA MET A 1 -10.72 -5.47 12.19
C MET A 1 -11.27 -5.25 10.81
N PRO A 2 -11.50 -4.00 10.40
CA PRO A 2 -11.91 -3.69 9.03
C PRO A 2 -10.80 -3.97 8.02
N PHE A 3 -11.22 -4.16 6.77
CA PHE A 3 -10.33 -4.37 5.63
C PHE A 3 -10.56 -3.31 4.57
N PHE A 4 -9.51 -2.96 3.86
CA PHE A 4 -9.54 -1.90 2.85
C PHE A 4 -8.68 -2.29 1.65
N ILE A 5 -9.07 -1.80 0.46
CA ILE A 5 -8.15 -1.73 -0.67
C ILE A 5 -7.55 -0.32 -0.68
N MET A 6 -6.23 -0.25 -0.71
CA MET A 6 -5.50 0.99 -0.94
C MET A 6 -4.99 0.97 -2.38
N THR A 7 -5.29 2.01 -3.15
CA THR A 7 -4.68 2.20 -4.46
C THR A 7 -3.97 3.53 -4.51
N CYS A 8 -2.75 3.53 -5.03
CA CYS A 8 -1.91 4.71 -5.15
C CYS A 8 -1.47 4.84 -6.60
N ARG A 9 -1.96 5.88 -7.28
CA ARG A 9 -1.55 6.18 -8.65
C ARG A 9 -0.28 7.01 -8.60
N HIS A 10 0.69 6.69 -9.44
CA HIS A 10 1.96 7.42 -9.49
C HIS A 10 1.93 8.50 -10.57
N HIS A 11 2.67 9.58 -10.33
CA HIS A 11 2.96 10.56 -11.37
C HIS A 11 3.82 9.94 -12.46
N VAL A 12 3.64 10.41 -13.68
CA VAL A 12 4.48 10.04 -14.82
C VAL A 12 5.90 10.54 -14.57
N GLY A 13 6.89 9.78 -15.05
CA GLY A 13 8.29 10.21 -14.97
C GLY A 13 8.93 10.06 -13.60
N THR A 14 8.45 9.13 -12.78
CA THR A 14 8.95 8.95 -11.40
C THR A 14 9.80 7.69 -11.22
N ALA A 15 10.26 7.06 -12.29
CA ALA A 15 11.03 5.82 -12.20
C ALA A 15 12.31 5.96 -11.37
N GLU A 16 13.06 7.05 -11.56
CA GLU A 16 14.28 7.30 -10.79
C GLU A 16 13.99 7.51 -9.31
N LYS A 17 12.92 8.25 -9.00
CA LYS A 17 12.50 8.47 -7.61
C LYS A 17 12.06 7.16 -6.95
N ARG A 18 11.35 6.30 -7.68
CA ARG A 18 10.98 4.98 -7.15
C ARG A 18 12.22 4.18 -6.79
N GLU A 19 13.21 4.15 -7.68
CA GLU A 19 14.45 3.42 -7.42
C GLU A 19 15.17 3.96 -6.18
N ALA A 20 15.28 5.27 -6.06
CA ALA A 20 15.94 5.93 -4.94
C ALA A 20 15.22 5.69 -3.59
N ASN A 21 13.91 5.47 -3.62
CA ASN A 21 13.08 5.33 -2.41
C ASN A 21 12.58 3.90 -2.18
N ARG A 22 12.99 2.94 -3.01
CA ARG A 22 12.47 1.56 -2.95
C ARG A 22 12.76 0.87 -1.62
N ALA A 23 13.96 1.01 -1.12
CA ALA A 23 14.35 0.37 0.15
C ALA A 23 13.52 0.92 1.32
N SER A 24 13.32 2.25 1.38
CA SER A 24 12.49 2.88 2.41
C SER A 24 11.02 2.47 2.29
N HIS A 25 10.50 2.41 1.06
CA HIS A 25 9.15 1.92 0.79
C HIS A 25 8.97 0.49 1.30
N ARG A 26 9.90 -0.41 0.98
CA ARG A 26 9.82 -1.81 1.43
C ARG A 26 9.85 -1.95 2.94
N ARG A 27 10.69 -1.18 3.63
CA ARG A 27 10.73 -1.21 5.11
C ARG A 27 9.41 -0.75 5.70
N TRP A 28 8.78 0.27 5.14
CA TRP A 28 7.48 0.75 5.60
C TRP A 28 6.40 -0.32 5.43
N VAL A 29 6.37 -0.99 4.28
CA VAL A 29 5.43 -2.07 4.00
C VAL A 29 5.67 -3.25 4.95
N ASP A 30 6.93 -3.63 5.17
CA ASP A 30 7.27 -4.79 6.00
C ASP A 30 6.81 -4.64 7.45
N THR A 31 6.69 -3.44 7.95
CA THR A 31 6.23 -3.16 9.31
C THR A 31 4.77 -2.74 9.38
N GLY A 32 4.09 -2.64 8.23
CA GLY A 32 2.73 -2.11 8.19
C GLY A 32 2.67 -0.66 8.65
N GLY A 33 3.70 0.14 8.31
CA GLY A 33 3.79 1.52 8.73
C GLY A 33 3.96 1.66 10.25
N ASP A 34 4.89 0.89 10.81
CA ASP A 34 5.12 0.83 12.26
C ASP A 34 3.85 0.44 13.03
N GLY A 35 3.09 -0.50 12.50
CA GLY A 35 1.92 -1.05 13.17
C GLY A 35 0.61 -0.30 12.93
N LEU A 36 0.57 0.65 12.00
CA LEU A 36 -0.69 1.32 11.61
C LEU A 36 -1.68 0.36 10.99
N VAL A 37 -1.18 -0.58 10.20
CA VAL A 37 -1.99 -1.56 9.48
C VAL A 37 -1.28 -2.91 9.44
N SER A 38 -2.01 -3.93 9.01
CA SER A 38 -1.41 -5.16 8.50
C SER A 38 -1.54 -5.12 6.99
N VAL A 39 -0.42 -5.19 6.27
CA VAL A 39 -0.45 -5.35 4.81
C VAL A 39 -0.59 -6.83 4.52
N LEU A 40 -1.77 -7.21 4.02
CA LEU A 40 -2.04 -8.62 3.73
C LEU A 40 -1.37 -9.05 2.43
N ILE A 41 -1.59 -8.27 1.38
CA ILE A 41 -0.96 -8.49 0.08
C ILE A 41 -0.92 -7.17 -0.67
N GLY A 42 0.01 -7.04 -1.59
CA GLY A 42 0.12 -5.86 -2.44
C GLY A 42 1.05 -6.10 -3.60
N SER A 43 1.03 -5.16 -4.53
CA SER A 43 1.86 -5.23 -5.73
C SER A 43 1.98 -3.88 -6.38
N ALA A 44 2.99 -3.73 -7.22
CA ALA A 44 3.00 -2.68 -8.22
C ALA A 44 1.85 -2.88 -9.20
N ILE A 45 1.34 -1.80 -9.75
CA ILE A 45 0.36 -1.79 -10.84
C ILE A 45 1.10 -1.33 -12.09
N VAL A 46 0.91 -2.05 -13.19
CA VAL A 46 1.56 -1.75 -14.45
C VAL A 46 0.52 -1.53 -15.56
N ASP A 47 0.91 -0.81 -16.61
CA ASP A 47 0.10 -0.69 -17.83
C ASP A 47 0.35 -1.90 -18.76
N ASP A 48 -0.28 -1.89 -19.95
CA ASP A 48 -0.14 -2.98 -20.93
C ASP A 48 1.29 -3.15 -21.46
N GLN A 49 2.14 -2.14 -21.28
CA GLN A 49 3.54 -2.17 -21.68
C GLN A 49 4.48 -2.49 -20.52
N GLN A 50 3.93 -2.92 -19.37
CA GLN A 50 4.67 -3.24 -18.15
C GLN A 50 5.37 -2.05 -17.50
N HIS A 51 4.95 -0.82 -17.81
CA HIS A 51 5.42 0.38 -17.12
C HIS A 51 4.69 0.52 -15.78
N ASN A 52 5.43 0.80 -14.72
CA ASN A 52 4.85 1.01 -13.39
C ASN A 52 4.04 2.30 -13.36
N VAL A 53 2.75 2.20 -13.03
CA VAL A 53 1.83 3.34 -12.96
C VAL A 53 1.24 3.54 -11.57
N GLY A 54 1.55 2.65 -10.61
CA GLY A 54 1.03 2.74 -9.27
C GLY A 54 1.39 1.56 -8.41
N HIS A 55 0.74 1.48 -7.26
CA HIS A 55 0.78 0.29 -6.40
C HIS A 55 -0.53 0.17 -5.64
N PHE A 56 -0.80 -1.04 -5.14
CA PHE A 56 -1.98 -1.28 -4.32
C PHE A 56 -1.63 -2.20 -3.15
N GLY A 57 -2.50 -2.19 -2.15
CA GLY A 57 -2.46 -3.16 -1.07
C GLY A 57 -3.84 -3.48 -0.56
N ILE A 58 -4.01 -4.69 -0.04
CA ILE A 58 -5.16 -5.05 0.79
C ILE A 58 -4.69 -4.97 2.23
N LEU A 59 -5.36 -4.13 3.01
CA LEU A 59 -4.96 -3.76 4.36
C LEU A 59 -5.99 -4.19 5.38
N GLU A 60 -5.51 -4.60 6.53
CA GLU A 60 -6.31 -4.70 7.75
C GLU A 60 -5.92 -3.53 8.65
N ALA A 61 -6.89 -2.75 9.13
CA ALA A 61 -6.63 -1.57 9.93
C ALA A 61 -7.80 -1.30 10.88
N GLU A 62 -7.55 -0.63 12.01
CA GLU A 62 -8.61 -0.25 12.94
C GLU A 62 -9.60 0.72 12.31
N SER A 63 -9.13 1.58 11.41
CA SER A 63 -9.94 2.64 10.82
C SER A 63 -9.46 2.97 9.42
N GLN A 64 -10.34 3.61 8.65
CA GLN A 64 -9.98 4.16 7.35
C GLN A 64 -8.90 5.24 7.49
N ALA A 65 -8.92 6.01 8.57
CA ALA A 65 -7.89 7.01 8.85
C ALA A 65 -6.49 6.37 8.99
N ASN A 66 -6.39 5.23 9.65
CA ASN A 66 -5.13 4.51 9.77
C ASN A 66 -4.64 3.99 8.41
N ALA A 67 -5.56 3.47 7.58
CA ALA A 67 -5.21 3.03 6.23
C ALA A 67 -4.68 4.20 5.38
N LEU A 68 -5.32 5.37 5.47
CA LEU A 68 -4.87 6.57 4.77
C LEU A 68 -3.51 7.04 5.31
N ALA A 69 -3.31 7.03 6.62
CA ALA A 69 -2.04 7.41 7.24
C ALA A 69 -0.90 6.49 6.78
N PHE A 70 -1.19 5.20 6.62
CA PHE A 70 -0.23 4.26 6.07
C PHE A 70 0.18 4.66 4.64
N ALA A 71 -0.81 4.95 3.78
CA ALA A 71 -0.54 5.35 2.40
C ALA A 71 0.30 6.64 2.34
N GLU A 72 0.00 7.61 3.20
CA GLU A 72 0.65 8.93 3.19
C GLU A 72 2.01 8.94 3.89
N GLY A 73 2.27 7.98 4.76
CA GLY A 73 3.57 7.85 5.45
C GLY A 73 4.63 7.11 4.64
N ASP A 74 4.23 6.48 3.55
CA ASP A 74 5.13 5.75 2.67
C ASP A 74 6.11 6.72 1.98
N ALA A 75 7.36 6.28 1.83
CA ALA A 75 8.39 7.04 1.12
C ALA A 75 7.96 7.39 -0.32
N PHE A 76 7.19 6.54 -0.99
CA PHE A 76 6.67 6.85 -2.32
C PHE A 76 5.71 8.04 -2.31
N PHE A 77 4.97 8.22 -1.23
CA PHE A 77 4.11 9.40 -1.07
C PHE A 77 4.95 10.64 -0.71
N THR A 78 5.79 10.52 0.31
CA THR A 78 6.56 11.66 0.83
C THR A 78 7.60 12.17 -0.16
N ALA A 79 8.08 11.33 -1.08
CA ALA A 79 9.00 11.73 -2.14
C ALA A 79 8.31 12.33 -3.37
N GLY A 80 6.97 12.46 -3.35
CA GLY A 80 6.24 13.07 -4.45
C GLY A 80 6.01 12.13 -5.64
N ILE A 81 6.08 10.82 -5.43
CA ILE A 81 5.83 9.83 -6.47
C ILE A 81 4.33 9.61 -6.65
N VAL A 82 3.57 9.59 -5.54
CA VAL A 82 2.14 9.30 -5.55
C VAL A 82 1.35 10.55 -5.92
N ALA A 83 0.51 10.43 -6.95
CA ALA A 83 -0.37 11.51 -7.41
C ALA A 83 -1.71 11.48 -6.69
N SER A 84 -2.24 10.29 -6.39
CA SER A 84 -3.54 10.15 -5.73
C SER A 84 -3.60 8.84 -4.93
N VAL A 85 -4.39 8.88 -3.86
CA VAL A 85 -4.63 7.72 -2.99
C VAL A 85 -6.13 7.51 -2.92
N GLU A 86 -6.56 6.24 -3.01
CA GLU A 86 -7.93 5.84 -2.77
C GLU A 86 -7.93 4.71 -1.73
N ILE A 87 -8.78 4.84 -0.71
CA ILE A 87 -8.97 3.83 0.32
C ILE A 87 -10.42 3.35 0.23
N ILE A 88 -10.62 2.09 -0.15
CA ILE A 88 -11.94 1.52 -0.38
C ILE A 88 -12.23 0.49 0.70
N PRO A 89 -13.29 0.67 1.51
CA PRO A 89 -13.67 -0.34 2.50
C PRO A 89 -14.11 -1.63 1.82
N LEU A 90 -13.70 -2.75 2.38
CA LEU A 90 -14.17 -4.08 1.96
C LEU A 90 -15.22 -4.58 2.93
N ALA A 91 -15.99 -5.60 2.50
CA ALA A 91 -16.96 -6.25 3.35
C ALA A 91 -16.29 -6.85 4.58
N SER A 92 -16.99 -6.83 5.72
CA SER A 92 -16.48 -7.44 6.96
C SER A 92 -16.22 -8.94 6.81
N LYS A 93 -16.89 -9.57 5.83
CA LYS A 93 -16.74 -11.00 5.53
C LYS A 93 -15.59 -11.31 4.57
N PHE A 94 -14.78 -10.31 4.24
CA PHE A 94 -13.58 -10.54 3.41
C PHE A 94 -12.76 -11.66 4.03
N GLN A 95 -12.40 -12.66 3.21
CA GLN A 95 -11.75 -13.88 3.70
C GLN A 95 -10.24 -13.69 3.81
N ALA A 96 -9.81 -12.85 4.74
CA ALA A 96 -8.41 -12.52 4.94
C ALA A 96 -7.55 -13.76 5.24
N ASP A 97 -8.13 -14.76 5.89
CA ASP A 97 -7.41 -15.99 6.25
C ASP A 97 -6.97 -16.82 5.03
N ARG A 98 -7.53 -16.55 3.86
CA ARG A 98 -7.04 -17.14 2.61
C ARG A 98 -5.66 -16.61 2.21
N ILE A 99 -5.27 -15.47 2.74
CA ILE A 99 -3.92 -14.95 2.58
C ILE A 99 -3.09 -15.49 3.74
N THR A 100 -2.37 -16.58 3.48
CA THR A 100 -1.68 -17.33 4.55
C THR A 100 -0.31 -16.77 4.88
N GLN A 101 0.23 -15.87 4.05
CA GLN A 101 1.54 -15.24 4.28
C GLN A 101 1.40 -13.74 4.10
N PRO A 102 0.84 -13.04 5.11
CA PRO A 102 0.76 -11.58 5.06
C PRO A 102 2.12 -10.92 4.88
N MET A 103 2.16 -9.79 4.20
CA MET A 103 3.40 -9.06 3.93
C MET A 103 3.92 -8.33 5.16
N SER A 104 3.05 -8.02 6.12
CA SER A 104 3.46 -7.50 7.42
C SER A 104 2.74 -8.26 8.54
N PRO A 105 3.20 -8.16 9.80
CA PRO A 105 2.52 -8.86 10.90
C PRO A 105 1.06 -8.48 11.02
N ARG A 106 0.21 -9.46 11.33
CA ARG A 106 -1.22 -9.23 11.61
C ARG A 106 -1.38 -8.42 12.88
N LEU A 107 -2.35 -7.52 12.85
CA LEU A 107 -2.70 -6.73 14.03
C LEU A 107 -3.41 -7.55 15.10
#